data_4b8e308e1093851d35c978fcb9da6e87
#
_entry.id   4b8e308e1093851d35c978fcb9da6e87
#
_cell.length_a   1.000
_cell.length_b   1.000
_cell.length_c   1.000
_cell.angle_alpha   90.00
_cell.angle_beta   90.00
_cell.angle_gamma   90.00
#
_symmetry.space_group_name_H-M   'P 1'
#
loop_
_entity.id
_entity.type
_entity.pdbx_description
1 polymer ?
#
loop_
_entity_poly.entity_id
_entity_poly.type
_entity_poly.pdbx_seq_one_letter_code
_entity_poly.pdbx_strand_id
1 'polypeptide(L)'
;MVESIRAAKAGAELPVLVKLSPQIDIPAFARAAEEAGADGLVLINSFGPTLDFDVEDGRPLMGSEKGYGWLSGPAIFPLALRAVYEAVTSVDIPVIGVGGISRGIDAVKMLMIGAQAVQVCTAPILKGPDFYGELVEEIEEFMTEQGYSSLAEIRGLALEEMPAESQFATIPPKVAEENCTTCMLCIKSCVYDAIELDDSEDYVVIDAEKCAGCGLCVTRCNFAALHLQGPGGK
;
A
#
# COMPACT_ATOMS: atom_id res chain seq x y z
N MET A 1 -9.16 -17.88 16.00
CA MET A 1 -7.84 -17.23 16.06
C MET A 1 -7.25 -17.32 17.47
N VAL A 2 -7.80 -16.69 18.50
CA VAL A 2 -7.25 -16.64 19.87
C VAL A 2 -6.94 -18.03 20.44
N GLU A 3 -7.86 -18.98 20.36
CA GLU A 3 -7.65 -20.36 20.82
C GLU A 3 -6.52 -21.06 20.08
N SER A 4 -6.41 -20.82 18.75
CA SER A 4 -5.33 -21.42 17.94
C SER A 4 -3.96 -20.87 18.33
N ILE A 5 -3.86 -19.56 18.62
CA ILE A 5 -2.63 -18.91 19.08
C ILE A 5 -2.21 -19.49 20.44
N ARG A 6 -3.14 -19.55 21.39
CA ARG A 6 -2.88 -20.12 22.73
C ARG A 6 -2.45 -21.58 22.67
N ALA A 7 -3.09 -22.37 21.79
CA ALA A 7 -2.72 -23.77 21.60
C ALA A 7 -1.31 -23.90 20.97
N ALA A 8 -0.97 -23.06 19.99
CA ALA A 8 0.36 -23.03 19.39
C ALA A 8 1.44 -22.65 20.42
N LYS A 9 1.19 -21.62 21.23
CA LYS A 9 2.10 -21.18 22.30
C LYS A 9 2.28 -22.24 23.39
N ALA A 10 1.24 -22.99 23.72
CA ALA A 10 1.33 -24.07 24.69
C ALA A 10 2.06 -25.30 24.17
N GLY A 11 2.10 -25.50 22.85
CA GLY A 11 2.68 -26.67 22.20
C GLY A 11 4.11 -26.48 21.66
N ALA A 12 4.64 -25.24 21.65
CA ALA A 12 5.96 -24.96 21.11
C ALA A 12 6.70 -23.88 21.91
N GLU A 13 8.01 -24.08 22.11
CA GLU A 13 8.90 -23.05 22.67
C GLU A 13 9.40 -22.04 21.63
N LEU A 14 8.94 -22.15 20.38
CA LEU A 14 9.30 -21.27 19.26
C LEU A 14 8.42 -20.02 19.24
N PRO A 15 8.92 -18.90 18.69
CA PRO A 15 8.11 -17.73 18.44
C PRO A 15 6.90 -18.05 17.53
N VAL A 16 5.72 -17.59 17.91
CA VAL A 16 4.47 -17.75 17.15
C VAL A 16 4.15 -16.43 16.44
N LEU A 17 4.31 -16.44 15.12
CA LEU A 17 3.93 -15.31 14.27
C LEU A 17 2.53 -15.55 13.68
N VAL A 18 1.65 -14.57 13.85
CA VAL A 18 0.25 -14.66 13.39
C VAL A 18 0.09 -13.93 12.07
N LYS A 19 -0.33 -14.64 11.02
CA LYS A 19 -0.60 -14.04 9.71
C LYS A 19 -2.05 -13.64 9.58
N LEU A 20 -2.29 -12.35 9.34
CA LEU A 20 -3.62 -11.77 9.20
C LEU A 20 -4.03 -11.58 7.74
N SER A 21 -5.33 -11.68 7.48
CA SER A 21 -5.94 -11.42 6.18
C SER A 21 -6.32 -9.93 6.06
N PRO A 22 -6.36 -9.36 4.84
CA PRO A 22 -6.63 -7.94 4.64
C PRO A 22 -8.11 -7.54 4.81
N GLN A 23 -9.04 -8.51 4.90
CA GLN A 23 -10.48 -8.26 4.92
C GLN A 23 -11.08 -8.28 6.35
N ILE A 24 -10.31 -7.95 7.35
CA ILE A 24 -10.72 -7.93 8.76
C ILE A 24 -10.50 -6.55 9.35
N ASP A 25 -11.03 -6.30 10.54
CA ASP A 25 -10.67 -5.16 11.38
C ASP A 25 -9.24 -5.40 11.91
N ILE A 26 -8.24 -4.86 11.21
CA ILE A 26 -6.81 -5.10 11.53
C ILE A 26 -6.49 -4.69 12.95
N PRO A 27 -6.84 -3.48 13.45
CA PRO A 27 -6.58 -3.09 14.82
C PRO A 27 -7.15 -4.04 15.87
N ALA A 28 -8.39 -4.47 15.70
CA ALA A 28 -9.04 -5.38 16.65
C ALA A 28 -8.40 -6.78 16.66
N PHE A 29 -8.09 -7.31 15.48
CA PHE A 29 -7.47 -8.64 15.37
C PHE A 29 -5.99 -8.63 15.77
N ALA A 30 -5.27 -7.55 15.54
CA ALA A 30 -3.88 -7.37 15.96
C ALA A 30 -3.79 -7.38 17.51
N ARG A 31 -4.59 -6.56 18.20
CA ARG A 31 -4.66 -6.56 19.65
C ARG A 31 -5.07 -7.92 20.23
N ALA A 32 -6.08 -8.56 19.64
CA ALA A 32 -6.50 -9.88 20.10
C ALA A 32 -5.42 -10.96 19.91
N ALA A 33 -4.58 -10.85 18.89
CA ALA A 33 -3.45 -11.75 18.68
C ALA A 33 -2.35 -11.53 19.71
N GLU A 34 -2.00 -10.28 20.00
CA GLU A 34 -1.04 -9.91 21.03
C GLU A 34 -1.51 -10.36 22.43
N GLU A 35 -2.75 -10.08 22.82
CA GLU A 35 -3.35 -10.54 24.07
C GLU A 35 -3.41 -12.08 24.19
N ALA A 36 -3.48 -12.78 23.07
CA ALA A 36 -3.42 -14.25 23.03
C ALA A 36 -2.00 -14.80 23.18
N GLY A 37 -0.96 -13.95 23.18
CA GLY A 37 0.44 -14.29 23.35
C GLY A 37 1.21 -14.52 22.05
N ALA A 38 0.76 -13.94 20.92
CA ALA A 38 1.56 -13.92 19.70
C ALA A 38 2.89 -13.16 19.92
N ASP A 39 3.98 -13.64 19.33
CA ASP A 39 5.30 -13.01 19.41
C ASP A 39 5.52 -11.99 18.26
N GLY A 40 4.64 -11.95 17.29
CA GLY A 40 4.65 -10.99 16.19
C GLY A 40 3.51 -11.22 15.21
N LEU A 41 3.32 -10.26 14.32
CA LEU A 41 2.30 -10.30 13.29
C LEU A 41 2.93 -10.29 11.89
N VAL A 42 2.25 -10.94 10.95
CA VAL A 42 2.60 -10.92 9.53
C VAL A 42 1.38 -10.42 8.75
N LEU A 43 1.51 -9.29 8.06
CA LEU A 43 0.43 -8.70 7.27
C LEU A 43 0.94 -8.37 5.87
N ILE A 44 0.20 -8.78 4.83
CA ILE A 44 -1.11 -9.44 4.81
C ILE A 44 -1.04 -10.80 4.09
N ASN A 45 -2.07 -11.62 4.26
CA ASN A 45 -2.31 -12.72 3.33
C ASN A 45 -2.82 -12.17 1.98
N SER A 46 -2.88 -13.00 0.95
CA SER A 46 -3.50 -12.63 -0.35
C SER A 46 -4.95 -12.18 -0.18
N PHE A 47 -5.38 -11.26 -1.06
CA PHE A 47 -6.73 -10.71 -1.03
C PHE A 47 -7.70 -11.64 -1.76
N GLY A 48 -8.75 -12.09 -1.11
CA GLY A 48 -9.75 -12.98 -1.72
C GLY A 48 -10.74 -13.53 -0.70
N PRO A 49 -11.67 -14.36 -1.14
CA PRO A 49 -11.70 -15.00 -2.46
C PRO A 49 -12.03 -14.04 -3.60
N THR A 50 -11.45 -14.30 -4.77
CA THR A 50 -11.75 -13.64 -6.04
C THR A 50 -12.36 -14.65 -7.01
N LEU A 51 -13.10 -14.19 -8.01
CA LEU A 51 -13.76 -15.03 -8.99
C LEU A 51 -13.49 -14.50 -10.40
N ASP A 52 -13.26 -15.44 -11.30
CA ASP A 52 -13.27 -15.22 -12.76
C ASP A 52 -13.90 -16.45 -13.42
N PHE A 53 -14.51 -16.29 -14.60
CA PHE A 53 -15.16 -17.37 -15.31
C PHE A 53 -15.05 -17.22 -16.82
N ASP A 54 -15.08 -18.35 -17.53
CA ASP A 54 -15.16 -18.40 -18.98
C ASP A 54 -16.57 -17.97 -19.43
N VAL A 55 -16.62 -16.97 -20.31
CA VAL A 55 -17.89 -16.42 -20.81
C VAL A 55 -18.61 -17.32 -21.80
N GLU A 56 -17.91 -18.29 -22.43
CA GLU A 56 -18.48 -19.19 -23.42
C GLU A 56 -19.28 -20.33 -22.77
N ASP A 57 -18.79 -20.86 -21.65
CA ASP A 57 -19.41 -22.00 -21.00
C ASP A 57 -19.75 -21.78 -19.50
N GLY A 58 -19.41 -20.61 -18.97
CA GLY A 58 -19.72 -20.21 -17.59
C GLY A 58 -18.90 -20.93 -16.53
N ARG A 59 -17.78 -21.60 -16.90
CA ARG A 59 -16.94 -22.32 -15.94
C ARG A 59 -16.01 -21.38 -15.17
N PRO A 60 -15.89 -21.56 -13.84
CA PRO A 60 -14.90 -20.85 -13.06
C PRO A 60 -13.46 -21.16 -13.55
N LEU A 61 -12.63 -20.11 -13.68
CA LEU A 61 -11.25 -20.22 -14.18
C LEU A 61 -10.19 -20.35 -13.07
N MET A 62 -10.54 -20.06 -11.81
CA MET A 62 -9.59 -20.09 -10.73
C MET A 62 -9.33 -21.52 -10.21
N GLY A 63 -8.10 -21.76 -9.74
CA GLY A 63 -7.57 -23.10 -9.47
C GLY A 63 -8.04 -23.81 -8.22
N SER A 64 -8.93 -23.24 -7.40
CA SER A 64 -9.48 -23.95 -6.25
C SER A 64 -10.62 -24.90 -6.65
N GLU A 65 -10.93 -25.88 -5.79
CA GLU A 65 -12.02 -26.86 -6.00
C GLU A 65 -13.36 -26.18 -6.35
N LYS A 66 -13.62 -24.98 -5.81
CA LYS A 66 -14.83 -24.20 -6.06
C LYS A 66 -14.67 -23.06 -7.08
N GLY A 67 -13.52 -23.02 -7.77
CA GLY A 67 -13.23 -22.01 -8.76
C GLY A 67 -12.88 -20.61 -8.24
N TYR A 68 -12.61 -20.47 -6.95
CA TYR A 68 -12.12 -19.21 -6.38
C TYR A 68 -10.59 -19.09 -6.47
N GLY A 69 -10.10 -17.85 -6.51
CA GLY A 69 -8.68 -17.51 -6.45
C GLY A 69 -8.39 -16.45 -5.40
N TRP A 70 -7.13 -16.09 -5.28
CA TRP A 70 -6.67 -15.03 -4.38
C TRP A 70 -5.73 -14.10 -5.14
N LEU A 71 -6.00 -12.80 -5.06
CA LEU A 71 -5.20 -11.74 -5.66
C LEU A 71 -3.93 -11.51 -4.82
N SER A 72 -2.79 -11.44 -5.50
CA SER A 72 -1.49 -11.09 -4.94
C SER A 72 -0.70 -10.22 -5.91
N GLY A 73 0.52 -9.82 -5.55
CA GLY A 73 1.37 -8.99 -6.40
C GLY A 73 1.10 -7.49 -6.24
N PRO A 74 1.65 -6.65 -7.12
CA PRO A 74 1.70 -5.18 -6.93
C PRO A 74 0.35 -4.52 -6.70
N ALA A 75 -0.75 -5.09 -7.24
CA ALA A 75 -2.09 -4.54 -7.10
C ALA A 75 -2.59 -4.47 -5.64
N ILE A 76 -2.10 -5.36 -4.75
CA ILE A 76 -2.50 -5.34 -3.34
C ILE A 76 -1.57 -4.52 -2.45
N PHE A 77 -0.49 -3.95 -2.97
CA PHE A 77 0.51 -3.23 -2.16
C PHE A 77 -0.10 -2.09 -1.32
N PRO A 78 -0.96 -1.20 -1.85
CA PRO A 78 -1.56 -0.13 -1.04
C PRO A 78 -2.43 -0.67 0.12
N LEU A 79 -3.11 -1.79 -0.09
CA LEU A 79 -3.91 -2.46 0.95
C LEU A 79 -3.00 -3.07 2.03
N ALA A 80 -1.89 -3.69 1.62
CA ALA A 80 -0.90 -4.24 2.53
C ALA A 80 -0.23 -3.16 3.37
N LEU A 81 0.17 -2.06 2.72
CA LEU A 81 0.82 -0.91 3.38
C LEU A 81 -0.10 -0.34 4.48
N ARG A 82 -1.38 -0.09 4.16
CA ARG A 82 -2.37 0.37 5.14
C ARG A 82 -2.54 -0.62 6.29
N ALA A 83 -2.71 -1.91 5.99
CA ALA A 83 -2.91 -2.92 7.02
C ALA A 83 -1.70 -3.03 7.98
N VAL A 84 -0.47 -2.94 7.45
CA VAL A 84 0.76 -2.91 8.25
C VAL A 84 0.80 -1.67 9.14
N TYR A 85 0.45 -0.49 8.60
CA TYR A 85 0.34 0.75 9.38
C TYR A 85 -0.66 0.60 10.54
N GLU A 86 -1.88 0.13 10.26
CA GLU A 86 -2.94 -0.09 11.26
C GLU A 86 -2.49 -1.08 12.34
N ALA A 87 -1.75 -2.14 11.98
CA ALA A 87 -1.20 -3.09 12.94
C ALA A 87 -0.11 -2.47 13.81
N VAL A 88 0.89 -1.83 13.19
CA VAL A 88 2.03 -1.19 13.89
C VAL A 88 1.54 -0.16 14.93
N THR A 89 0.49 0.60 14.60
CA THR A 89 -0.08 1.61 15.51
C THR A 89 -1.01 1.03 16.58
N SER A 90 -1.27 -0.28 16.55
CA SER A 90 -2.25 -0.94 17.44
C SER A 90 -1.64 -1.91 18.44
N VAL A 91 -0.39 -2.36 18.26
CA VAL A 91 0.28 -3.35 19.10
C VAL A 91 1.76 -3.00 19.33
N ASP A 92 2.35 -3.58 20.38
CA ASP A 92 3.77 -3.41 20.72
C ASP A 92 4.65 -4.55 20.15
N ILE A 93 4.06 -5.68 19.75
CA ILE A 93 4.79 -6.80 19.15
C ILE A 93 5.24 -6.51 17.72
N PRO A 94 6.36 -7.10 17.26
CA PRO A 94 6.88 -6.88 15.91
C PRO A 94 5.87 -7.17 14.80
N VAL A 95 5.83 -6.30 13.80
CA VAL A 95 5.01 -6.47 12.60
C VAL A 95 5.92 -6.68 11.38
N ILE A 96 5.66 -7.74 10.62
CA ILE A 96 6.35 -8.06 9.37
C ILE A 96 5.43 -7.71 8.20
N GLY A 97 5.91 -6.83 7.31
CA GLY A 97 5.16 -6.40 6.15
C GLY A 97 5.28 -7.37 4.97
N VAL A 98 4.15 -7.79 4.41
CA VAL A 98 4.10 -8.61 3.19
C VAL A 98 2.86 -8.28 2.37
N GLY A 99 3.04 -8.23 1.05
CA GLY A 99 1.96 -8.04 0.08
C GLY A 99 2.31 -6.99 -0.96
N GLY A 100 2.50 -7.43 -2.20
CA GLY A 100 2.69 -6.57 -3.35
C GLY A 100 4.05 -5.92 -3.49
N ILE A 101 5.01 -6.15 -2.61
CA ILE A 101 6.39 -5.66 -2.72
C ILE A 101 7.01 -6.21 -4.02
N SER A 102 7.44 -5.32 -4.89
CA SER A 102 7.98 -5.63 -6.23
C SER A 102 9.23 -4.86 -6.60
N ARG A 103 9.63 -3.89 -5.77
CA ARG A 103 10.82 -3.05 -5.90
C ARG A 103 11.34 -2.67 -4.51
N GLY A 104 12.59 -2.23 -4.42
CA GLY A 104 13.22 -1.77 -3.17
C GLY A 104 12.44 -0.66 -2.47
N ILE A 105 11.93 0.30 -3.23
CA ILE A 105 11.12 1.40 -2.67
C ILE A 105 9.82 0.91 -1.99
N ASP A 106 9.25 -0.21 -2.42
CA ASP A 106 8.08 -0.78 -1.77
C ASP A 106 8.47 -1.35 -0.39
N ALA A 107 9.63 -2.01 -0.30
CA ALA A 107 10.18 -2.49 0.98
C ALA A 107 10.52 -1.33 1.92
N VAL A 108 11.14 -0.27 1.40
CA VAL A 108 11.45 0.96 2.16
C VAL A 108 10.17 1.56 2.74
N LYS A 109 9.08 1.68 1.97
CA LYS A 109 7.79 2.17 2.46
C LYS A 109 7.25 1.33 3.62
N MET A 110 7.35 -0.01 3.54
CA MET A 110 6.95 -0.88 4.65
C MET A 110 7.77 -0.64 5.92
N LEU A 111 9.08 -0.44 5.79
CA LEU A 111 9.96 -0.11 6.91
C LEU A 111 9.64 1.27 7.49
N MET A 112 9.43 2.27 6.65
CA MET A 112 9.11 3.63 7.08
C MET A 112 7.78 3.74 7.83
N ILE A 113 6.82 2.86 7.60
CA ILE A 113 5.59 2.77 8.40
C ILE A 113 5.72 1.83 9.61
N GLY A 114 6.94 1.41 9.98
CA GLY A 114 7.25 0.71 11.21
C GLY A 114 7.36 -0.82 11.11
N ALA A 115 7.26 -1.42 9.93
CA ALA A 115 7.52 -2.86 9.80
C ALA A 115 8.95 -3.21 10.24
N GLN A 116 9.10 -4.30 11.01
CA GLN A 116 10.41 -4.78 11.49
C GLN A 116 11.21 -5.49 10.38
N ALA A 117 10.50 -6.13 9.46
CA ALA A 117 11.05 -6.83 8.31
C ALA A 117 9.99 -6.88 7.21
N VAL A 118 10.42 -7.32 6.02
CA VAL A 118 9.52 -7.54 4.88
C VAL A 118 9.62 -8.97 4.37
N GLN A 119 8.53 -9.46 3.78
CA GLN A 119 8.48 -10.71 3.04
C GLN A 119 8.00 -10.45 1.62
N VAL A 120 8.48 -11.25 0.68
CA VAL A 120 8.10 -11.20 -0.74
C VAL A 120 7.64 -12.58 -1.20
N CYS A 121 6.69 -12.62 -2.12
CA CYS A 121 6.18 -13.88 -2.67
C CYS A 121 6.02 -13.80 -4.19
N THR A 122 5.09 -13.02 -4.70
CA THR A 122 4.73 -12.98 -6.14
C THR A 122 5.89 -12.49 -7.01
N ALA A 123 6.63 -11.46 -6.58
CA ALA A 123 7.71 -10.90 -7.38
C ALA A 123 8.82 -11.91 -7.68
N PRO A 124 9.40 -12.63 -6.70
CA PRO A 124 10.41 -13.65 -7.00
C PRO A 124 9.85 -14.86 -7.77
N ILE A 125 8.55 -15.18 -7.65
CA ILE A 125 7.92 -16.22 -8.49
C ILE A 125 7.93 -15.80 -9.96
N LEU A 126 7.66 -14.53 -10.25
CA LEU A 126 7.58 -14.01 -11.62
C LEU A 126 8.94 -13.64 -12.21
N LYS A 127 9.86 -13.10 -11.39
CA LYS A 127 11.17 -12.59 -11.83
C LYS A 127 12.32 -13.58 -11.64
N GLY A 128 12.14 -14.61 -10.83
CA GLY A 128 13.19 -15.55 -10.48
C GLY A 128 13.95 -15.19 -9.18
N PRO A 129 14.92 -16.02 -8.77
CA PRO A 129 15.62 -15.87 -7.49
C PRO A 129 16.55 -14.64 -7.43
N ASP A 130 17.01 -14.14 -8.56
CA ASP A 130 17.88 -12.95 -8.63
C ASP A 130 17.18 -11.69 -8.09
N PHE A 131 15.84 -11.70 -8.09
CA PHE A 131 15.02 -10.63 -7.51
C PHE A 131 15.40 -10.27 -6.07
N TYR A 132 15.88 -11.20 -5.26
CA TYR A 132 16.28 -10.90 -3.89
C TYR A 132 17.53 -10.01 -3.84
N GLY A 133 18.49 -10.23 -4.76
CA GLY A 133 19.66 -9.37 -4.93
C GLY A 133 19.25 -7.98 -5.40
N GLU A 134 18.43 -7.90 -6.48
CA GLU A 134 17.91 -6.64 -7.01
C GLU A 134 17.20 -5.82 -5.92
N LEU A 135 16.37 -6.47 -5.11
CA LEU A 135 15.63 -5.82 -4.03
C LEU A 135 16.56 -5.20 -2.98
N VAL A 136 17.61 -5.92 -2.61
CA VAL A 136 18.61 -5.43 -1.63
C VAL A 136 19.39 -4.27 -2.22
N GLU A 137 19.87 -4.37 -3.46
CA GLU A 137 20.60 -3.30 -4.17
C GLU A 137 19.75 -2.02 -4.24
N GLU A 138 18.49 -2.10 -4.64
CA GLU A 138 17.59 -0.93 -4.69
C GLU A 138 17.36 -0.28 -3.30
N ILE A 139 17.34 -1.07 -2.22
CA ILE A 139 17.24 -0.54 -0.85
C ILE A 139 18.54 0.16 -0.46
N GLU A 140 19.71 -0.42 -0.76
CA GLU A 140 21.03 0.16 -0.47
C GLU A 140 21.26 1.45 -1.26
N GLU A 141 20.84 1.50 -2.52
CA GLU A 141 20.87 2.71 -3.34
C GLU A 141 20.04 3.81 -2.69
N PHE A 142 18.79 3.55 -2.34
CA PHE A 142 17.93 4.51 -1.64
C PHE A 142 18.59 5.03 -0.34
N MET A 143 19.10 4.13 0.48
CA MET A 143 19.75 4.51 1.75
C MET A 143 20.98 5.40 1.52
N THR A 144 21.78 5.08 0.51
CA THR A 144 22.96 5.85 0.14
C THR A 144 22.58 7.25 -0.36
N GLU A 145 21.60 7.35 -1.24
CA GLU A 145 21.12 8.62 -1.80
C GLU A 145 20.53 9.54 -0.72
N GLN A 146 19.84 8.96 0.28
CA GLN A 146 19.24 9.71 1.38
C GLN A 146 20.19 9.91 2.58
N GLY A 147 21.37 9.30 2.58
CA GLY A 147 22.37 9.43 3.62
C GLY A 147 22.10 8.61 4.89
N TYR A 148 21.30 7.57 4.80
CA TYR A 148 21.05 6.65 5.91
C TYR A 148 22.12 5.57 6.00
N SER A 149 22.54 5.22 7.22
CA SER A 149 23.56 4.20 7.49
C SER A 149 23.00 2.87 8.00
N SER A 150 21.73 2.84 8.39
CA SER A 150 21.08 1.62 8.88
C SER A 150 19.57 1.62 8.64
N LEU A 151 18.97 0.44 8.47
CA LEU A 151 17.51 0.29 8.37
C LEU A 151 16.79 0.78 9.63
N ALA A 152 17.48 0.82 10.78
CA ALA A 152 16.91 1.34 12.02
C ALA A 152 16.59 2.84 11.92
N GLU A 153 17.34 3.59 11.14
CA GLU A 153 17.14 5.05 10.95
C GLU A 153 15.89 5.35 10.13
N ILE A 154 15.51 4.48 9.19
CA ILE A 154 14.31 4.67 8.37
C ILE A 154 13.05 4.05 8.97
N ARG A 155 13.19 3.16 9.95
CA ARG A 155 12.05 2.47 10.53
C ARG A 155 11.15 3.42 11.31
N GLY A 156 9.90 3.50 10.87
CA GLY A 156 8.90 4.34 11.51
C GLY A 156 8.95 5.83 11.16
N LEU A 157 9.89 6.27 10.29
CA LEU A 157 10.04 7.69 9.93
C LEU A 157 8.75 8.33 9.40
N ALA A 158 7.89 7.55 8.74
CA ALA A 158 6.68 8.09 8.16
C ALA A 158 5.47 8.05 9.11
N LEU A 159 5.58 7.46 10.31
CA LEU A 159 4.43 7.24 11.19
C LEU A 159 3.73 8.54 11.61
N GLU A 160 4.50 9.58 11.91
CA GLU A 160 3.95 10.87 12.34
C GLU A 160 3.21 11.63 11.23
N GLU A 161 3.54 11.32 9.97
CA GLU A 161 2.93 11.94 8.78
C GLU A 161 1.69 11.17 8.29
N MET A 162 1.45 9.97 8.82
CA MET A 162 0.32 9.16 8.40
C MET A 162 -0.98 9.63 9.06
N PRO A 163 -2.13 9.53 8.35
CA PRO A 163 -3.42 9.94 8.90
C PRO A 163 -3.82 9.07 10.08
N ALA A 164 -4.06 9.68 11.24
CA ALA A 164 -4.51 8.99 12.45
C ALA A 164 -5.93 8.42 12.31
N GLU A 165 -6.74 9.02 11.45
CA GLU A 165 -8.10 8.58 11.13
C GLU A 165 -8.28 8.60 9.60
N SER A 166 -9.24 7.81 9.08
CA SER A 166 -9.64 7.89 7.68
C SER A 166 -10.42 9.20 7.44
N GLN A 167 -9.71 10.30 7.35
CA GLN A 167 -10.31 11.59 7.02
C GLN A 167 -10.65 11.59 5.51
N PHE A 168 -11.90 11.85 5.20
CA PHE A 168 -12.37 12.03 3.82
C PHE A 168 -12.26 13.48 3.34
N ALA A 169 -11.42 14.31 3.98
CA ALA A 169 -11.13 15.64 3.48
C ALA A 169 -10.44 15.51 2.11
N THR A 170 -11.07 16.05 1.10
CA THR A 170 -10.52 16.05 -0.25
C THR A 170 -9.44 17.12 -0.37
N ILE A 171 -8.27 16.72 -0.85
CA ILE A 171 -7.18 17.63 -1.16
C ILE A 171 -7.04 17.67 -2.68
N PRO A 172 -7.30 18.81 -3.32
CA PRO A 172 -7.10 18.95 -4.76
C PRO A 172 -5.64 18.70 -5.14
N PRO A 173 -5.35 18.14 -6.32
CA PRO A 173 -4.00 18.06 -6.84
C PRO A 173 -3.38 19.44 -6.98
N LYS A 174 -2.06 19.54 -6.78
CA LYS A 174 -1.29 20.74 -7.09
C LYS A 174 -1.01 20.81 -8.58
N VAL A 175 -1.09 21.99 -9.15
CA VAL A 175 -0.74 22.28 -10.54
C VAL A 175 0.67 22.85 -10.60
N ALA A 176 1.57 22.21 -11.38
CA ALA A 176 2.85 22.75 -11.81
C ALA A 176 2.62 23.45 -13.15
N GLU A 177 2.41 24.76 -13.09
CA GLU A 177 2.01 25.59 -14.22
C GLU A 177 2.99 25.48 -15.39
N GLU A 178 4.30 25.47 -15.07
CA GLU A 178 5.39 25.36 -16.03
C GLU A 178 5.38 24.05 -16.84
N ASN A 179 4.73 23.02 -16.36
CA ASN A 179 4.61 21.73 -17.03
C ASN A 179 3.28 21.57 -17.79
N CYS A 180 2.35 22.52 -17.63
CA CYS A 180 1.06 22.43 -18.27
C CYS A 180 1.18 22.78 -19.77
N THR A 181 0.67 21.89 -20.61
CA THR A 181 0.64 22.07 -22.07
C THR A 181 -0.77 22.35 -22.59
N THR A 182 -1.70 22.68 -21.73
CA THR A 182 -3.11 22.95 -22.06
C THR A 182 -3.76 21.88 -22.96
N CYS A 183 -3.33 20.62 -22.85
CA CYS A 183 -3.83 19.51 -23.67
C CYS A 183 -5.27 19.10 -23.36
N MET A 184 -5.91 19.69 -22.33
CA MET A 184 -7.31 19.50 -21.94
C MET A 184 -7.68 18.08 -21.47
N LEU A 185 -6.75 17.15 -21.36
CA LEU A 185 -7.06 15.76 -20.97
C LEU A 185 -7.62 15.65 -19.55
N CYS A 186 -7.09 16.43 -18.61
CA CYS A 186 -7.56 16.47 -17.23
C CYS A 186 -8.97 17.06 -17.12
N ILE A 187 -9.27 18.13 -17.85
CA ILE A 187 -10.60 18.76 -17.93
C ILE A 187 -11.63 17.76 -18.45
N LYS A 188 -11.35 17.11 -19.60
CA LYS A 188 -12.24 16.12 -20.22
C LYS A 188 -12.44 14.86 -19.35
N SER A 189 -11.54 14.58 -18.42
CA SER A 189 -11.62 13.43 -17.52
C SER A 189 -12.31 13.76 -16.19
N CYS A 190 -12.48 15.03 -15.86
CA CYS A 190 -13.09 15.42 -14.60
C CYS A 190 -14.62 15.30 -14.66
N VAL A 191 -15.18 14.34 -13.96
CA VAL A 191 -16.64 14.11 -13.86
C VAL A 191 -17.32 15.05 -12.88
N TYR A 192 -16.55 15.88 -12.18
CA TYR A 192 -17.04 16.86 -11.19
C TYR A 192 -16.99 18.28 -11.72
N ASP A 193 -16.58 18.48 -12.97
CA ASP A 193 -16.38 19.80 -13.59
C ASP A 193 -15.55 20.76 -12.71
N ALA A 194 -14.54 20.18 -12.05
CA ALA A 194 -13.69 20.90 -11.09
C ALA A 194 -12.41 21.47 -11.72
N ILE A 195 -12.20 21.33 -13.02
CA ILE A 195 -10.97 21.74 -13.70
C ILE A 195 -11.32 22.57 -14.91
N GLU A 196 -10.73 23.76 -14.98
CA GLU A 196 -10.88 24.68 -16.11
C GLU A 196 -9.53 25.30 -16.49
N LEU A 197 -9.46 25.99 -17.62
CA LEU A 197 -8.30 26.82 -17.92
C LEU A 197 -8.33 28.07 -17.03
N ASP A 198 -7.15 28.58 -16.68
CA ASP A 198 -7.04 29.88 -16.04
C ASP A 198 -7.43 31.02 -17.01
N ASP A 199 -7.55 32.25 -16.51
CA ASP A 199 -7.95 33.39 -17.32
C ASP A 199 -6.96 33.71 -18.46
N SER A 200 -5.70 33.31 -18.35
CA SER A 200 -4.69 33.50 -19.42
C SER A 200 -4.71 32.36 -20.46
N GLU A 201 -5.44 31.27 -20.19
CA GLU A 201 -5.44 30.02 -20.96
C GLU A 201 -4.08 29.31 -21.06
N ASP A 202 -3.15 29.61 -20.14
CA ASP A 202 -1.79 29.06 -20.14
C ASP A 202 -1.66 27.76 -19.34
N TYR A 203 -2.51 27.55 -18.35
CA TYR A 203 -2.53 26.34 -17.51
C TYR A 203 -3.95 26.04 -16.99
N VAL A 204 -4.10 24.96 -16.26
CA VAL A 204 -5.38 24.57 -15.66
C VAL A 204 -5.44 24.97 -14.19
N VAL A 205 -6.62 25.35 -13.73
CA VAL A 205 -6.94 25.58 -12.32
C VAL A 205 -7.94 24.55 -11.81
N ILE A 206 -7.91 24.28 -10.52
CA ILE A 206 -8.77 23.29 -9.88
C ILE A 206 -9.64 23.99 -8.84
N ASP A 207 -10.94 23.91 -9.02
CA ASP A 207 -11.94 24.34 -8.05
C ASP A 207 -11.96 23.35 -6.87
N ALA A 208 -11.47 23.80 -5.72
CA ALA A 208 -11.36 22.97 -4.52
C ALA A 208 -12.73 22.56 -3.94
N GLU A 209 -13.78 23.36 -4.16
CA GLU A 209 -15.12 23.05 -3.65
C GLU A 209 -15.81 21.95 -4.48
N LYS A 210 -15.49 21.87 -5.77
CA LYS A 210 -16.01 20.83 -6.66
C LYS A 210 -15.15 19.57 -6.68
N CYS A 211 -13.86 19.69 -6.34
CA CYS A 211 -12.89 18.59 -6.47
C CYS A 211 -13.15 17.48 -5.45
N ALA A 212 -13.42 16.27 -5.91
CA ALA A 212 -13.57 15.09 -5.05
C ALA A 212 -12.25 14.39 -4.66
N GLY A 213 -11.08 14.95 -5.01
CA GLY A 213 -9.78 14.37 -4.68
C GLY A 213 -9.47 13.01 -5.31
N CYS A 214 -10.20 12.58 -6.32
CA CYS A 214 -10.13 11.22 -6.88
C CYS A 214 -8.82 10.88 -7.61
N GLY A 215 -7.98 11.87 -7.94
CA GLY A 215 -6.67 11.72 -8.59
C GLY A 215 -6.70 11.32 -10.07
N LEU A 216 -7.86 11.18 -10.70
CA LEU A 216 -7.96 10.78 -12.11
C LEU A 216 -7.22 11.74 -13.04
N CYS A 217 -7.31 13.04 -12.81
CA CYS A 217 -6.60 14.05 -13.59
C CYS A 217 -5.07 13.89 -13.51
N VAL A 218 -4.54 13.49 -12.36
CA VAL A 218 -3.10 13.21 -12.18
C VAL A 218 -2.67 12.02 -13.04
N THR A 219 -3.43 10.92 -13.03
CA THR A 219 -3.13 9.75 -13.86
C THR A 219 -3.28 9.99 -15.36
N ARG A 220 -4.06 11.02 -15.74
CA ARG A 220 -4.27 11.43 -17.15
C ARG A 220 -3.25 12.44 -17.65
N CYS A 221 -2.47 13.04 -16.75
CA CYS A 221 -1.48 14.05 -17.12
C CYS A 221 -0.17 13.38 -17.57
N ASN A 222 0.08 13.40 -18.88
CA ASN A 222 1.32 12.86 -19.46
C ASN A 222 2.55 13.78 -19.26
N PHE A 223 2.34 14.99 -18.76
CA PHE A 223 3.36 16.04 -18.64
C PHE A 223 3.77 16.28 -17.18
N ALA A 224 3.26 15.48 -16.25
CA ALA A 224 3.50 15.66 -14.81
C ALA A 224 3.19 17.09 -14.31
N ALA A 225 2.16 17.73 -14.89
CA ALA A 225 1.68 19.04 -14.46
C ALA A 225 0.73 18.97 -13.26
N LEU A 226 0.25 17.77 -12.89
CA LEU A 226 -0.66 17.57 -11.78
C LEU A 226 -0.09 16.55 -10.81
N HIS A 227 -0.04 16.91 -9.52
CA HIS A 227 0.53 16.08 -8.47
C HIS A 227 -0.43 15.92 -7.30
N LEU A 228 -0.55 14.70 -6.77
CA LEU A 228 -1.25 14.49 -5.50
C LEU A 228 -0.43 15.13 -4.38
N GLN A 229 -1.12 15.81 -3.47
CA GLN A 229 -0.53 16.33 -2.24
C GLN A 229 -0.97 15.43 -1.09
N GLY A 230 -0.02 15.07 -0.22
CA GLY A 230 -0.36 14.53 1.09
C GLY A 230 -0.85 15.65 2.03
N PRO A 231 -1.55 15.31 3.11
CA PRO A 231 -1.83 16.27 4.17
C PRO A 231 -0.51 16.80 4.72
N GLY A 232 -0.31 18.12 4.68
CA GLY A 232 0.93 18.76 5.13
C GLY A 232 2.01 18.97 4.05
N GLY A 233 1.68 18.79 2.77
CA GLY A 233 2.63 18.95 1.66
C GLY A 233 3.36 20.30 1.70
N LYS A 234 4.70 20.22 1.87
CA LYS A 234 5.66 21.31 1.65
C LYS A 234 5.97 21.42 0.17
#